data_75b768b4bd1d674ce81248a2d8619a04
#
_entry.id   75b768b4bd1d674ce81248a2d8619a04
#
_cell.length_a   1.000
_cell.length_b   1.000
_cell.length_c   1.000
_cell.angle_alpha   90.00
_cell.angle_beta   90.00
_cell.angle_gamma   90.00
#
_symmetry.space_group_name_H-M   'P 1'
#
loop_
_entity.id
_entity.type
_entity.pdbx_description
1 polymer ?
#
loop_
_entity_poly.entity_id
_entity_poly.type
_entity_poly.pdbx_seq_one_letter_code
_entity_poly.pdbx_strand_id
1 'polypeptide(L)'
;MDFTRNMAKANMMKSTLILLMVSALGLRAADLTKTNSPSEETNASAVKKSEVAAIPDATHQPVFTTNTVTMAGKRVTYVAETGMLPILKPDGTSRASVFYVAYTRVDETNAATRPVTFCFNGGPGSSSVWLHLGALGPRRARMNDDGTLPQPPFSVVDNPYSILDGSDLVFIDPIATGFSRAAKDEKADQFFSQTADLDSVGEFIRLWTTRHERWLSPKFLCGESYGVFRAAGLAERLRSRYGMYLNGLILVSGVLDFATINDGSANDLPFELFLPNYTATANYFKKLPPDLQADLPKALAEAREFAKGEYASALHQGAALPADERDKIVAELARLTGLKPQVIEDNNLRIDSSVFRKQLLHDEGLILGAYDARITGRDDDPASPYPVFDPSYAATYGPFAAAMNAYVRQELKFEDDLPYEIIAGVQPWNYGSHNDYPGVSDQLASVMNQNPYMRVLVLNGMRDLVCPPDTMRYALDHMQLDRAYRTNITYATFEAGHMMYVNLPDLKKLHQVLEDFLK
;
A
#
# COMPACT_ATOMS: atom_id res chain seq x y z
N MET A 1 10.14 42.75 8.67
CA MET A 1 11.23 41.76 8.47
C MET A 1 10.88 40.50 9.22
N ASP A 2 9.84 39.76 8.75
CA ASP A 2 9.51 38.44 9.38
C ASP A 2 8.60 37.55 8.50
N PHE A 3 8.39 37.93 7.24
CA PHE A 3 7.54 37.16 6.33
C PHE A 3 8.26 35.93 5.72
N THR A 4 9.60 35.92 5.66
CA THR A 4 10.38 34.85 5.03
C THR A 4 10.66 33.65 5.95
N ARG A 5 10.55 33.81 7.27
CA ARG A 5 10.76 32.70 8.24
C ARG A 5 9.55 31.77 8.38
N ASN A 6 8.35 32.26 8.15
CA ASN A 6 7.13 31.46 8.26
C ASN A 6 6.87 30.58 7.01
N MET A 7 7.26 31.04 5.84
CA MET A 7 7.15 30.22 4.62
C MET A 7 8.12 29.02 4.61
N ALA A 8 9.32 29.17 5.22
CA ALA A 8 10.27 28.07 5.32
C ALA A 8 9.81 26.95 6.31
N LYS A 9 9.09 27.33 7.37
CA LYS A 9 8.51 26.35 8.32
C LYS A 9 7.28 25.65 7.77
N ALA A 10 6.43 26.34 7.04
CA ALA A 10 5.26 25.75 6.38
C ALA A 10 5.66 24.72 5.32
N ASN A 11 6.69 25.03 4.51
CA ASN A 11 7.25 24.08 3.56
C ASN A 11 7.96 22.88 4.23
N MET A 12 8.55 23.07 5.41
CA MET A 12 9.18 21.98 6.15
C MET A 12 8.17 21.05 6.81
N MET A 13 6.98 21.55 7.22
CA MET A 13 5.90 20.73 7.76
C MET A 13 5.09 20.01 6.68
N LYS A 14 4.89 20.61 5.51
CA LYS A 14 4.37 19.88 4.33
C LYS A 14 5.23 18.66 4.00
N SER A 15 6.56 18.79 4.15
CA SER A 15 7.51 17.68 3.95
C SER A 15 7.38 16.57 5.00
N THR A 16 7.00 16.86 6.24
CA THR A 16 7.07 15.85 7.33
C THR A 16 5.84 14.94 7.38
N LEU A 17 4.69 15.34 6.88
CA LEU A 17 3.50 14.48 6.79
C LEU A 17 3.38 13.79 5.43
N ILE A 18 3.91 14.40 4.37
CA ILE A 18 4.12 13.81 3.04
C ILE A 18 5.43 12.99 3.00
N LEU A 19 6.30 13.12 4.02
CA LEU A 19 7.61 12.44 4.13
C LEU A 19 7.51 10.91 4.31
N LEU A 20 6.33 10.35 4.35
CA LEU A 20 6.13 8.91 4.12
C LEU A 20 6.04 8.56 2.62
N MET A 21 5.96 9.55 1.70
CA MET A 21 5.83 9.26 0.27
C MET A 21 6.68 10.09 -0.70
N VAL A 22 7.28 11.25 -0.34
CA VAL A 22 8.04 12.04 -1.34
C VAL A 22 9.20 12.80 -0.71
N SER A 23 10.42 12.49 -1.10
CA SER A 23 11.51 13.44 -1.15
C SER A 23 12.49 13.13 -2.29
N ALA A 24 12.30 13.79 -3.38
CA ALA A 24 13.33 13.94 -4.41
C ALA A 24 13.32 15.38 -4.86
N LEU A 25 14.40 16.11 -4.58
CA LEU A 25 15.00 17.14 -5.44
C LEU A 25 16.03 17.95 -4.66
N GLY A 26 17.24 17.95 -5.15
CA GLY A 26 18.31 18.79 -4.66
C GLY A 26 19.56 18.65 -5.52
N LEU A 27 19.58 19.42 -6.61
CA LEU A 27 20.68 19.61 -7.55
C LEU A 27 21.95 20.14 -6.89
N ARG A 28 23.11 19.74 -7.43
CA ARG A 28 24.12 20.72 -7.92
C ARG A 28 25.03 20.10 -8.97
N ALA A 29 25.12 20.81 -10.10
CA ALA A 29 26.08 20.62 -11.18
C ALA A 29 27.40 21.33 -10.84
N ALA A 30 28.49 20.75 -11.25
CA ALA A 30 29.81 21.24 -11.63
C ALA A 30 30.79 20.04 -11.56
N ASP A 31 31.63 19.70 -12.47
CA ASP A 31 32.42 20.47 -13.43
C ASP A 31 32.97 19.53 -14.51
N LEU A 32 32.95 19.97 -15.74
CA LEU A 32 33.57 19.33 -16.89
C LEU A 32 35.06 19.70 -16.93
N THR A 33 35.94 18.74 -17.12
CA THR A 33 37.07 18.73 -18.06
C THR A 33 38.20 17.80 -17.59
N LYS A 34 38.46 16.73 -18.32
CA LYS A 34 39.75 16.42 -18.91
C LYS A 34 39.69 15.16 -19.76
N THR A 35 39.92 15.39 -21.01
CA THR A 35 40.22 14.42 -22.07
C THR A 35 41.52 13.67 -21.79
N ASN A 36 41.52 12.34 -22.03
CA ASN A 36 42.65 11.64 -22.68
C ASN A 36 42.16 10.30 -23.22
N SER A 37 42.33 10.08 -24.50
CA SER A 37 42.17 8.83 -25.25
C SER A 37 43.55 8.23 -25.55
N PRO A 38 43.64 7.09 -26.26
CA PRO A 38 43.46 5.74 -25.74
C PRO A 38 44.76 4.89 -25.94
N SER A 39 44.84 3.79 -25.27
CA SER A 39 45.74 2.69 -25.68
C SER A 39 44.93 1.39 -25.75
N GLU A 40 44.84 0.85 -26.93
CA GLU A 40 44.34 -0.50 -27.21
C GLU A 40 45.22 -1.54 -26.51
N GLU A 41 44.65 -2.32 -25.65
CA GLU A 41 45.14 -3.63 -25.30
C GLU A 41 44.00 -4.66 -25.50
N THR A 42 44.21 -5.48 -26.53
CA THR A 42 43.42 -6.67 -26.82
C THR A 42 43.57 -7.69 -25.70
N ASN A 43 42.61 -7.80 -24.81
CA ASN A 43 42.49 -8.92 -23.90
C ASN A 43 41.33 -9.82 -24.33
N ALA A 44 41.67 -11.02 -24.75
CA ALA A 44 40.74 -12.09 -25.00
C ALA A 44 39.86 -12.32 -23.76
N SER A 45 38.57 -11.99 -23.86
CA SER A 45 37.58 -12.31 -22.86
C SER A 45 37.50 -13.80 -22.63
N ALA A 46 38.11 -14.29 -21.57
CA ALA A 46 37.74 -15.58 -21.00
C ALA A 46 36.26 -15.49 -20.61
N VAL A 47 35.41 -16.27 -21.26
CA VAL A 47 34.01 -16.46 -20.89
C VAL A 47 34.00 -16.94 -19.44
N LYS A 48 33.70 -16.04 -18.49
CA LYS A 48 33.45 -16.42 -17.10
C LYS A 48 32.29 -17.41 -17.11
N LYS A 49 32.56 -18.68 -16.76
CA LYS A 49 31.50 -19.62 -16.44
C LYS A 49 30.60 -18.92 -15.42
N SER A 50 29.30 -18.86 -15.69
CA SER A 50 28.32 -18.39 -14.71
C SER A 50 28.44 -19.30 -13.49
N GLU A 51 28.95 -18.76 -12.38
CA GLU A 51 28.94 -19.48 -11.11
C GLU A 51 27.48 -19.67 -10.69
N VAL A 52 27.08 -20.94 -10.62
CA VAL A 52 25.76 -21.27 -10.07
C VAL A 52 25.82 -20.99 -8.57
N ALA A 53 24.99 -20.09 -8.09
CA ALA A 53 24.95 -19.75 -6.68
C ALA A 53 24.66 -20.98 -5.82
N ALA A 54 25.55 -21.31 -4.90
CA ALA A 54 25.28 -22.31 -3.87
C ALA A 54 24.22 -21.77 -2.89
N ILE A 55 23.32 -22.64 -2.43
CA ILE A 55 22.40 -22.29 -1.35
C ILE A 55 23.18 -22.54 -0.05
N PRO A 56 23.53 -21.48 0.72
CA PRO A 56 24.19 -21.69 2.01
C PRO A 56 23.26 -22.41 2.95
N ASP A 57 23.83 -23.20 3.85
CA ASP A 57 23.07 -23.72 4.99
C ASP A 57 22.41 -22.56 5.73
N ALA A 58 21.10 -22.65 5.92
CA ALA A 58 20.37 -21.62 6.61
C ALA A 58 20.89 -21.51 8.04
N THR A 59 21.52 -20.39 8.38
CA THR A 59 22.05 -20.17 9.73
C THR A 59 20.92 -20.01 10.76
N HIS A 60 19.69 -19.75 10.30
CA HIS A 60 18.49 -19.69 11.11
C HIS A 60 17.52 -20.77 10.67
N GLN A 61 17.38 -21.79 11.53
CA GLN A 61 16.31 -22.77 11.34
C GLN A 61 14.98 -22.10 11.65
N PRO A 62 13.95 -22.26 10.81
CA PRO A 62 12.63 -21.75 11.12
C PRO A 62 12.04 -22.46 12.35
N VAL A 63 11.25 -21.71 13.12
CA VAL A 63 10.49 -22.23 14.25
C VAL A 63 9.12 -22.67 13.75
N PHE A 64 8.71 -23.88 14.14
CA PHE A 64 7.40 -24.43 13.77
C PHE A 64 6.53 -24.55 15.01
N THR A 65 5.32 -24.01 14.93
CA THR A 65 4.29 -24.19 15.97
C THR A 65 2.99 -24.70 15.35
N THR A 66 2.30 -25.60 16.06
CA THR A 66 1.01 -26.10 15.61
C THR A 66 -0.09 -25.46 16.46
N ASN A 67 -1.05 -24.86 15.80
CA ASN A 67 -2.13 -24.10 16.42
C ASN A 67 -3.47 -24.42 15.77
N THR A 68 -4.54 -23.88 16.33
CA THR A 68 -5.89 -24.03 15.80
C THR A 68 -6.63 -22.70 15.80
N VAL A 69 -7.51 -22.52 14.85
CA VAL A 69 -8.45 -21.40 14.78
C VAL A 69 -9.83 -21.92 14.40
N THR A 70 -10.88 -21.28 14.85
CA THR A 70 -12.25 -21.59 14.42
C THR A 70 -12.68 -20.65 13.32
N MET A 71 -12.92 -21.16 12.11
CA MET A 71 -13.39 -20.43 10.93
C MET A 71 -14.69 -21.07 10.45
N ALA A 72 -15.70 -20.24 10.14
CA ALA A 72 -17.04 -20.71 9.72
C ALA A 72 -17.61 -21.85 10.60
N GLY A 73 -17.34 -21.81 11.92
CA GLY A 73 -17.78 -22.84 12.88
C GLY A 73 -16.97 -24.15 12.86
N LYS A 74 -15.94 -24.25 11.99
CA LYS A 74 -15.05 -25.43 11.92
C LYS A 74 -13.71 -25.12 12.57
N ARG A 75 -13.18 -26.06 13.32
CA ARG A 75 -11.83 -26.00 13.87
C ARG A 75 -10.83 -26.39 12.79
N VAL A 76 -9.95 -25.46 12.43
CA VAL A 76 -8.87 -25.65 11.46
C VAL A 76 -7.55 -25.72 12.19
N THR A 77 -6.78 -26.78 11.95
CA THR A 77 -5.42 -26.95 12.48
C THR A 77 -4.42 -26.49 11.42
N TYR A 78 -3.43 -25.71 11.86
CA TYR A 78 -2.39 -25.21 10.98
C TYR A 78 -1.02 -25.24 11.66
N VAL A 79 0.02 -25.32 10.84
CA VAL A 79 1.40 -25.07 11.23
C VAL A 79 1.74 -23.63 10.89
N ALA A 80 2.28 -22.91 11.85
CA ALA A 80 2.95 -21.63 11.62
C ALA A 80 4.46 -21.88 11.57
N GLU A 81 5.08 -21.48 10.47
CA GLU A 81 6.51 -21.46 10.27
C GLU A 81 6.98 -20.01 10.34
N THR A 82 7.88 -19.72 11.27
CA THR A 82 8.42 -18.37 11.48
C THR A 82 9.93 -18.42 11.35
N GLY A 83 10.50 -17.63 10.46
CA GLY A 83 11.93 -17.70 10.21
C GLY A 83 12.46 -16.60 9.31
N MET A 84 13.68 -16.81 8.84
CA MET A 84 14.35 -15.91 7.91
C MET A 84 14.88 -16.67 6.70
N LEU A 85 14.69 -16.11 5.51
CA LEU A 85 15.34 -16.59 4.29
C LEU A 85 16.42 -15.61 3.83
N PRO A 86 17.58 -16.13 3.37
CA PRO A 86 18.64 -15.29 2.85
C PRO A 86 18.33 -14.77 1.45
N ILE A 87 18.70 -13.53 1.17
CA ILE A 87 18.87 -13.01 -0.18
C ILE A 87 20.34 -13.18 -0.55
N LEU A 88 20.61 -13.91 -1.63
CA LEU A 88 21.96 -14.37 -1.96
C LEU A 88 22.65 -13.49 -3.02
N LYS A 89 23.97 -13.38 -2.90
CA LYS A 89 24.86 -12.93 -3.97
C LYS A 89 25.11 -14.09 -4.95
N PRO A 90 25.66 -13.81 -6.15
CA PRO A 90 26.05 -14.87 -7.10
C PRO A 90 27.05 -15.89 -6.54
N ASP A 91 27.86 -15.51 -5.56
CA ASP A 91 28.82 -16.39 -4.87
C ASP A 91 28.19 -17.26 -3.77
N GLY A 92 26.87 -17.09 -3.52
CA GLY A 92 26.12 -17.82 -2.49
C GLY A 92 26.18 -17.20 -1.11
N THR A 93 26.91 -16.10 -0.89
CA THR A 93 26.90 -15.40 0.40
C THR A 93 25.62 -14.57 0.57
N SER A 94 25.19 -14.37 1.83
CA SER A 94 23.97 -13.60 2.12
C SER A 94 24.20 -12.09 1.98
N ARG A 95 23.27 -11.41 1.28
CA ARG A 95 23.17 -9.93 1.25
C ARG A 95 22.22 -9.40 2.31
N ALA A 96 21.20 -10.18 2.64
CA ALA A 96 20.16 -9.82 3.60
C ALA A 96 19.46 -11.07 4.12
N SER A 97 18.78 -10.92 5.26
CA SER A 97 17.84 -11.90 5.78
C SER A 97 16.44 -11.31 5.78
N VAL A 98 15.50 -12.01 5.18
CA VAL A 98 14.10 -11.60 5.08
C VAL A 98 13.26 -12.42 6.05
N PHE A 99 12.67 -11.75 7.02
CA PHE A 99 11.75 -12.34 7.99
C PHE A 99 10.40 -12.64 7.33
N TYR A 100 9.82 -13.77 7.71
CA TYR A 100 8.51 -14.18 7.25
C TYR A 100 7.77 -15.01 8.29
N VAL A 101 6.44 -15.04 8.15
CA VAL A 101 5.56 -15.99 8.84
C VAL A 101 4.71 -16.70 7.80
N ALA A 102 4.81 -18.00 7.73
CA ALA A 102 3.99 -18.82 6.84
C ALA A 102 3.00 -19.68 7.61
N TYR A 103 1.79 -19.83 7.10
CA TYR A 103 0.72 -20.66 7.66
C TYR A 103 0.29 -21.70 6.65
N THR A 104 0.37 -22.97 7.05
CA THR A 104 -0.02 -24.10 6.21
C THR A 104 -1.05 -24.95 6.95
N ARG A 105 -2.17 -25.30 6.30
CA ARG A 105 -3.16 -26.23 6.87
C ARG A 105 -2.62 -27.64 6.95
N VAL A 106 -2.90 -28.31 8.06
CA VAL A 106 -2.42 -29.68 8.31
C VAL A 106 -3.30 -30.75 7.66
N ASP A 107 -4.59 -30.49 7.52
CA ASP A 107 -5.59 -31.42 7.00
C ASP A 107 -5.68 -31.47 5.46
N GLU A 108 -4.83 -30.70 4.77
CA GLU A 108 -4.76 -30.68 3.31
C GLU A 108 -3.62 -31.57 2.79
N THR A 109 -3.99 -32.61 2.06
CA THR A 109 -3.04 -33.64 1.63
C THR A 109 -2.35 -33.36 0.29
N ASN A 110 -2.85 -32.39 -0.51
CA ASN A 110 -2.31 -32.09 -1.82
C ASN A 110 -1.85 -30.62 -1.95
N ALA A 111 -0.63 -30.36 -1.54
CA ALA A 111 -0.03 -29.04 -1.65
C ALA A 111 0.06 -28.52 -3.10
N ALA A 112 0.13 -29.38 -4.11
CA ALA A 112 0.22 -28.96 -5.49
C ALA A 112 -1.07 -28.30 -6.02
N THR A 113 -2.22 -28.64 -5.47
CA THR A 113 -3.49 -28.04 -5.88
C THR A 113 -3.96 -26.93 -4.94
N ARG A 114 -3.34 -26.83 -3.76
CA ARG A 114 -3.71 -25.80 -2.78
C ARG A 114 -3.03 -24.47 -3.13
N PRO A 115 -3.78 -23.36 -3.16
CA PRO A 115 -3.21 -22.04 -3.40
C PRO A 115 -2.19 -21.62 -2.33
N VAL A 116 -1.23 -20.78 -2.71
CA VAL A 116 -0.37 -20.04 -1.79
C VAL A 116 -0.45 -18.55 -2.11
N THR A 117 -0.71 -17.75 -1.08
CA THR A 117 -0.80 -16.29 -1.18
C THR A 117 0.37 -15.65 -0.44
N PHE A 118 1.21 -14.93 -1.18
CA PHE A 118 2.29 -14.12 -0.63
C PHE A 118 1.76 -12.72 -0.34
N CYS A 119 1.89 -12.28 0.93
CA CYS A 119 1.28 -11.07 1.46
C CYS A 119 2.33 -10.09 1.94
N PHE A 120 2.17 -8.82 1.61
CA PHE A 120 3.04 -7.74 2.06
C PHE A 120 2.31 -6.40 2.07
N ASN A 121 2.66 -5.53 3.01
CA ASN A 121 2.20 -4.14 3.02
C ASN A 121 3.13 -3.25 2.20
N GLY A 122 2.84 -1.96 2.18
CA GLY A 122 3.49 -0.96 1.35
C GLY A 122 4.47 -0.07 2.08
N GLY A 123 4.14 1.17 2.22
CA GLY A 123 4.95 2.25 2.69
C GLY A 123 5.48 3.11 1.53
N PRO A 124 6.64 2.86 0.91
CA PRO A 124 7.62 1.81 1.21
C PRO A 124 8.19 1.90 2.62
N GLY A 125 8.60 0.73 3.15
CA GLY A 125 9.15 0.62 4.50
C GLY A 125 8.18 0.07 5.54
N SER A 126 6.99 -0.43 5.16
CA SER A 126 6.08 -1.11 6.08
C SER A 126 6.33 -2.62 6.13
N SER A 127 6.32 -3.19 7.34
CA SER A 127 6.21 -4.63 7.54
C SER A 127 4.82 -5.14 7.14
N SER A 128 4.66 -6.46 7.04
CA SER A 128 3.39 -7.11 6.67
C SER A 128 2.34 -7.13 7.80
N VAL A 129 2.63 -6.54 8.96
CA VAL A 129 1.83 -6.66 10.19
C VAL A 129 0.35 -6.32 10.00
N TRP A 130 0.04 -5.35 9.13
CA TRP A 130 -1.32 -4.85 8.95
C TRP A 130 -2.21 -5.88 8.26
N LEU A 131 -1.78 -6.42 7.11
CA LEU A 131 -2.49 -7.53 6.47
C LEU A 131 -2.43 -8.80 7.32
N HIS A 132 -1.31 -9.05 8.00
CA HIS A 132 -1.08 -10.24 8.79
C HIS A 132 -2.05 -10.31 9.97
N LEU A 133 -1.96 -9.34 10.90
CA LEU A 133 -2.77 -9.32 12.12
C LEU A 133 -4.03 -8.47 12.01
N GLY A 134 -4.34 -7.93 10.84
CA GLY A 134 -5.56 -7.17 10.60
C GLY A 134 -6.59 -7.95 9.79
N ALA A 135 -6.13 -8.61 8.72
CA ALA A 135 -7.02 -9.16 7.70
C ALA A 135 -6.93 -10.67 7.53
N LEU A 136 -5.76 -11.18 7.14
CA LEU A 136 -5.63 -12.46 6.45
C LEU A 136 -5.16 -13.61 7.36
N GLY A 137 -4.32 -13.33 8.35
CA GLY A 137 -3.76 -14.34 9.24
C GLY A 137 -4.79 -14.98 10.16
N PRO A 138 -4.47 -16.14 10.75
CA PRO A 138 -5.39 -16.86 11.66
C PRO A 138 -5.57 -16.17 13.02
N ARG A 139 -4.72 -15.23 13.37
CA ARG A 139 -4.80 -14.38 14.57
C ARG A 139 -4.89 -12.92 14.16
N ARG A 140 -5.55 -12.11 14.97
CA ARG A 140 -5.65 -10.68 14.69
C ARG A 140 -5.48 -9.81 15.95
N ALA A 141 -4.98 -8.60 15.76
CA ALA A 141 -5.05 -7.54 16.76
C ALA A 141 -6.52 -7.19 17.00
N ARG A 142 -6.95 -7.14 18.26
CA ARG A 142 -8.31 -6.77 18.61
C ARG A 142 -8.48 -5.26 18.48
N MET A 143 -9.37 -4.86 17.58
CA MET A 143 -9.87 -3.49 17.44
C MET A 143 -11.31 -3.41 17.94
N ASN A 144 -11.83 -2.21 18.19
CA ASN A 144 -13.28 -2.04 18.31
C ASN A 144 -13.95 -2.39 16.99
N ASP A 145 -15.22 -2.78 17.02
CA ASP A 145 -15.95 -3.28 15.85
C ASP A 145 -16.08 -2.25 14.72
N ASP A 146 -16.03 -0.96 15.04
CA ASP A 146 -16.04 0.16 14.09
C ASP A 146 -14.64 0.58 13.60
N GLY A 147 -13.57 -0.06 14.09
CA GLY A 147 -12.17 0.24 13.76
C GLY A 147 -11.53 1.31 14.63
N THR A 148 -12.23 1.85 15.63
CA THR A 148 -11.66 2.80 16.58
C THR A 148 -10.68 2.15 17.55
N LEU A 149 -9.86 2.98 18.21
CA LEU A 149 -8.85 2.53 19.20
C LEU A 149 -9.53 1.81 20.38
N PRO A 150 -9.19 0.55 20.66
CA PRO A 150 -9.68 -0.14 21.84
C PRO A 150 -9.00 0.38 23.12
N GLN A 151 -9.72 0.27 24.24
CA GLN A 151 -9.11 0.57 25.54
C GLN A 151 -7.99 -0.44 25.86
N PRO A 152 -6.79 0.02 26.30
CA PRO A 152 -5.76 -0.87 26.81
C PRO A 152 -6.22 -1.68 28.03
N PRO A 153 -5.69 -2.89 28.27
CA PRO A 153 -4.59 -3.54 27.54
C PRO A 153 -5.01 -4.13 26.19
N PHE A 154 -4.13 -4.01 25.20
CA PHE A 154 -4.35 -4.58 23.87
C PHE A 154 -4.22 -6.10 23.89
N SER A 155 -4.80 -6.79 22.91
CA SER A 155 -4.82 -8.24 22.86
C SER A 155 -4.81 -8.81 21.44
N VAL A 156 -4.34 -10.05 21.33
CA VAL A 156 -4.45 -10.89 20.13
C VAL A 156 -5.63 -11.82 20.30
N VAL A 157 -6.43 -11.98 19.25
CA VAL A 157 -7.61 -12.86 19.25
C VAL A 157 -7.63 -13.73 18.00
N ASP A 158 -8.45 -14.78 18.00
CA ASP A 158 -8.70 -15.57 16.80
C ASP A 158 -9.28 -14.72 15.68
N ASN A 159 -8.87 -15.01 14.45
CA ASN A 159 -9.46 -14.41 13.26
C ASN A 159 -10.36 -15.44 12.55
N PRO A 160 -11.67 -15.44 12.81
CA PRO A 160 -12.59 -16.35 12.12
C PRO A 160 -12.79 -16.00 10.64
N TYR A 161 -12.22 -14.88 10.19
CA TYR A 161 -12.29 -14.36 8.83
C TYR A 161 -10.94 -14.47 8.08
N SER A 162 -10.02 -15.31 8.60
CA SER A 162 -8.78 -15.65 7.88
C SER A 162 -9.10 -16.36 6.57
N ILE A 163 -8.30 -16.14 5.54
CA ILE A 163 -8.41 -16.86 4.25
C ILE A 163 -7.60 -18.18 4.26
N LEU A 164 -7.12 -18.61 5.40
CA LEU A 164 -6.38 -19.86 5.55
C LEU A 164 -7.23 -21.09 5.21
N ASP A 165 -8.54 -20.97 5.15
CA ASP A 165 -9.42 -22.01 4.62
C ASP A 165 -9.28 -22.22 3.10
N GLY A 166 -9.00 -21.17 2.32
CA GLY A 166 -8.85 -21.24 0.86
C GLY A 166 -7.41 -21.24 0.35
N SER A 167 -6.44 -20.73 1.11
CA SER A 167 -5.05 -20.59 0.69
C SER A 167 -4.08 -20.73 1.85
N ASP A 168 -2.91 -21.32 1.62
CA ASP A 168 -1.78 -21.12 2.53
C ASP A 168 -1.28 -19.68 2.42
N LEU A 169 -0.72 -19.14 3.51
CA LEU A 169 -0.36 -17.73 3.60
C LEU A 169 1.13 -17.58 3.90
N VAL A 170 1.77 -16.62 3.25
CA VAL A 170 3.17 -16.27 3.51
C VAL A 170 3.26 -14.75 3.66
N PHE A 171 3.43 -14.27 4.89
CA PHE A 171 3.62 -12.86 5.19
C PHE A 171 5.10 -12.53 5.13
N ILE A 172 5.46 -11.57 4.29
CA ILE A 172 6.84 -11.19 3.99
C ILE A 172 7.08 -9.79 4.55
N ASP A 173 8.10 -9.64 5.36
CA ASP A 173 8.59 -8.32 5.75
C ASP A 173 9.73 -7.91 4.81
N PRO A 174 9.55 -6.92 3.93
CA PRO A 174 10.61 -6.44 3.05
C PRO A 174 11.85 -5.98 3.83
N ILE A 175 13.01 -5.95 3.18
CA ILE A 175 14.28 -5.61 3.85
C ILE A 175 14.19 -4.25 4.54
N ALA A 176 14.72 -4.16 5.76
CA ALA A 176 14.65 -3.09 6.77
C ALA A 176 13.37 -3.09 7.60
N THR A 177 12.32 -3.81 7.23
CA THR A 177 11.05 -3.86 7.99
C THR A 177 10.96 -5.12 8.86
N GLY A 178 10.05 -5.14 9.82
CA GLY A 178 9.93 -6.25 10.76
C GLY A 178 11.28 -6.60 11.39
N PHE A 179 11.67 -7.87 11.32
CA PHE A 179 13.00 -8.32 11.70
C PHE A 179 13.96 -8.48 10.49
N SER A 180 13.53 -8.13 9.30
CA SER A 180 14.36 -8.22 8.10
C SER A 180 15.49 -7.21 8.10
N ARG A 181 16.73 -7.66 7.85
CA ARG A 181 17.91 -6.79 7.86
C ARG A 181 18.86 -7.10 6.73
N ALA A 182 19.57 -6.09 6.24
CA ALA A 182 20.77 -6.29 5.43
C ALA A 182 21.81 -7.12 6.20
N ALA A 183 22.64 -7.90 5.51
CA ALA A 183 23.75 -8.63 6.11
C ALA A 183 24.76 -7.65 6.72
N LYS A 184 25.55 -8.11 7.70
CA LYS A 184 26.45 -7.25 8.51
C LYS A 184 27.39 -6.36 7.68
N ASP A 185 27.86 -6.87 6.55
CA ASP A 185 28.82 -6.16 5.68
C ASP A 185 28.15 -5.48 4.48
N GLU A 186 26.80 -5.41 4.49
CA GLU A 186 25.99 -4.81 3.45
C GLU A 186 25.35 -3.51 3.94
N LYS A 187 25.27 -2.52 3.04
CA LYS A 187 24.56 -1.27 3.33
C LYS A 187 23.06 -1.47 3.12
N ALA A 188 22.25 -1.07 4.09
CA ALA A 188 20.79 -1.21 4.00
C ALA A 188 20.18 -0.37 2.86
N ASP A 189 20.74 0.81 2.59
CA ASP A 189 20.25 1.75 1.57
C ASP A 189 20.31 1.22 0.13
N GLN A 190 21.15 0.21 -0.15
CA GLN A 190 21.15 -0.48 -1.45
C GLN A 190 19.82 -1.18 -1.78
N PHE A 191 18.98 -1.41 -0.77
CA PHE A 191 17.65 -2.01 -0.92
C PHE A 191 16.53 -0.97 -1.01
N PHE A 192 16.83 0.33 -0.85
CA PHE A 192 15.84 1.41 -0.80
C PHE A 192 15.51 1.94 -2.19
N SER A 193 15.14 1.03 -3.08
CA SER A 193 14.65 1.37 -4.40
C SER A 193 13.61 0.37 -4.89
N GLN A 194 12.75 0.81 -5.82
CA GLN A 194 11.77 -0.05 -6.47
C GLN A 194 12.42 -1.32 -7.05
N THR A 195 13.51 -1.17 -7.80
CA THR A 195 14.18 -2.31 -8.44
C THR A 195 14.73 -3.30 -7.42
N ALA A 196 15.41 -2.81 -6.38
CA ALA A 196 16.00 -3.66 -5.37
C ALA A 196 14.94 -4.33 -4.48
N ASP A 197 13.82 -3.64 -4.23
CA ASP A 197 12.65 -4.18 -3.53
C ASP A 197 12.03 -5.34 -4.32
N LEU A 198 11.73 -5.13 -5.61
CA LEU A 198 11.19 -6.18 -6.48
C LEU A 198 12.16 -7.35 -6.64
N ASP A 199 13.47 -7.10 -6.70
CA ASP A 199 14.48 -8.15 -6.79
C ASP A 199 14.55 -8.99 -5.52
N SER A 200 14.57 -8.35 -4.35
CA SER A 200 14.71 -9.04 -3.08
C SER A 200 13.45 -9.82 -2.69
N VAL A 201 12.27 -9.20 -2.83
CA VAL A 201 11.00 -9.89 -2.54
C VAL A 201 10.73 -10.99 -3.59
N GLY A 202 11.07 -10.76 -4.86
CA GLY A 202 10.96 -11.78 -5.91
C GLY A 202 11.88 -12.99 -5.66
N GLU A 203 13.13 -12.75 -5.23
CA GLU A 203 14.06 -13.83 -4.85
C GLU A 203 13.58 -14.60 -3.62
N PHE A 204 13.01 -13.89 -2.62
CA PHE A 204 12.38 -14.54 -1.47
C PHE A 204 11.26 -15.49 -1.92
N ILE A 205 10.33 -15.01 -2.77
CA ILE A 205 9.20 -15.82 -3.26
C ILE A 205 9.69 -17.04 -4.02
N ARG A 206 10.69 -16.88 -4.90
CA ARG A 206 11.31 -17.99 -5.63
C ARG A 206 11.92 -19.02 -4.67
N LEU A 207 12.73 -18.55 -3.72
CA LEU A 207 13.44 -19.43 -2.79
C LEU A 207 12.49 -20.18 -1.87
N TRP A 208 11.51 -19.47 -1.30
CA TRP A 208 10.47 -20.07 -0.47
C TRP A 208 9.69 -21.14 -1.26
N THR A 209 9.22 -20.79 -2.46
CA THR A 209 8.49 -21.71 -3.35
C THR A 209 9.31 -22.96 -3.66
N THR A 210 10.62 -22.82 -3.85
CA THR A 210 11.54 -23.95 -4.14
C THR A 210 11.73 -24.83 -2.92
N ARG A 211 12.01 -24.26 -1.74
CA ARG A 211 12.24 -25.02 -0.50
C ARG A 211 11.03 -25.76 -0.01
N HIS A 212 9.83 -25.22 -0.29
CA HIS A 212 8.55 -25.83 0.13
C HIS A 212 7.89 -26.66 -0.98
N GLU A 213 8.57 -26.90 -2.10
CA GLU A 213 8.10 -27.71 -3.24
C GLU A 213 6.74 -27.21 -3.81
N ARG A 214 6.53 -25.88 -3.82
CA ARG A 214 5.24 -25.26 -4.19
C ARG A 214 5.23 -24.69 -5.62
N TRP A 215 6.12 -25.14 -6.51
CA TRP A 215 6.17 -24.66 -7.89
C TRP A 215 4.90 -24.92 -8.69
N LEU A 216 4.20 -26.01 -8.43
CA LEU A 216 2.96 -26.37 -9.11
C LEU A 216 1.70 -25.80 -8.43
N SER A 217 1.80 -25.24 -7.23
CA SER A 217 0.67 -24.62 -6.54
C SER A 217 0.18 -23.38 -7.28
N PRO A 218 -1.14 -23.12 -7.32
CA PRO A 218 -1.66 -21.80 -7.68
C PRO A 218 -1.06 -20.71 -6.79
N LYS A 219 -0.61 -19.61 -7.39
CA LYS A 219 0.10 -18.53 -6.68
C LYS A 219 -0.63 -17.21 -6.82
N PHE A 220 -0.79 -16.55 -5.67
CA PHE A 220 -1.37 -15.22 -5.58
C PHE A 220 -0.41 -14.27 -4.86
N LEU A 221 -0.46 -12.98 -5.22
CA LEU A 221 0.15 -11.90 -4.44
C LEU A 221 -0.96 -11.05 -3.84
N CYS A 222 -0.81 -10.69 -2.58
CA CYS A 222 -1.68 -9.75 -1.89
C CYS A 222 -0.84 -8.57 -1.41
N GLY A 223 -1.08 -7.40 -1.96
CA GLY A 223 -0.38 -6.17 -1.61
C GLY A 223 -1.34 -5.07 -1.16
N GLU A 224 -0.93 -4.28 -0.17
CA GLU A 224 -1.68 -3.12 0.31
C GLU A 224 -0.86 -1.85 0.14
N SER A 225 -1.51 -0.74 -0.25
CA SER A 225 -0.88 0.58 -0.42
C SER A 225 0.24 0.53 -1.49
N TYR A 226 1.46 0.98 -1.22
CA TYR A 226 2.62 0.73 -2.08
C TYR A 226 2.84 -0.77 -2.36
N GLY A 227 2.35 -1.67 -1.51
CA GLY A 227 2.36 -3.11 -1.78
C GLY A 227 1.58 -3.52 -3.02
N VAL A 228 0.60 -2.74 -3.48
CA VAL A 228 -0.07 -2.91 -4.77
C VAL A 228 0.89 -2.61 -5.92
N PHE A 229 1.63 -1.50 -5.82
CA PHE A 229 2.69 -1.15 -6.76
C PHE A 229 3.76 -2.25 -6.83
N ARG A 230 4.17 -2.76 -5.66
CA ARG A 230 5.07 -3.92 -5.55
C ARG A 230 4.47 -5.17 -6.20
N ALA A 231 3.21 -5.51 -5.93
CA ALA A 231 2.57 -6.72 -6.48
C ALA A 231 2.50 -6.70 -8.01
N ALA A 232 2.16 -5.56 -8.61
CA ALA A 232 2.12 -5.40 -10.06
C ALA A 232 3.52 -5.53 -10.68
N GLY A 233 4.53 -4.86 -10.13
CA GLY A 233 5.91 -4.97 -10.58
C GLY A 233 6.51 -6.38 -10.38
N LEU A 234 6.17 -7.04 -9.25
CA LEU A 234 6.58 -8.42 -8.99
C LEU A 234 5.96 -9.42 -9.96
N ALA A 235 4.72 -9.24 -10.39
CA ALA A 235 4.08 -10.13 -11.35
C ALA A 235 4.89 -10.19 -12.65
N GLU A 236 5.37 -9.05 -13.13
CA GLU A 236 6.27 -8.97 -14.29
C GLU A 236 7.64 -9.60 -13.98
N ARG A 237 8.25 -9.27 -12.83
CA ARG A 237 9.58 -9.75 -12.44
C ARG A 237 9.63 -11.26 -12.25
N LEU A 238 8.63 -11.85 -11.59
CA LEU A 238 8.52 -13.30 -11.36
C LEU A 238 8.34 -14.04 -12.69
N ARG A 239 7.50 -13.52 -13.57
CA ARG A 239 7.30 -14.10 -14.90
C ARG A 239 8.57 -14.03 -15.75
N SER A 240 9.15 -12.84 -15.89
CA SER A 240 10.26 -12.61 -16.81
C SER A 240 11.56 -13.29 -16.36
N ARG A 241 11.85 -13.24 -15.06
CA ARG A 241 13.13 -13.76 -14.52
C ARG A 241 13.08 -15.24 -14.17
N TYR A 242 11.95 -15.74 -13.67
CA TYR A 242 11.86 -17.11 -13.14
C TYR A 242 10.85 -18.00 -13.87
N GLY A 243 10.13 -17.48 -14.85
CA GLY A 243 9.04 -18.23 -15.51
C GLY A 243 7.90 -18.56 -14.56
N MET A 244 7.76 -17.83 -13.45
CA MET A 244 6.73 -18.04 -12.46
C MET A 244 5.48 -17.23 -12.82
N TYR A 245 4.46 -17.92 -13.31
CA TYR A 245 3.17 -17.34 -13.65
C TYR A 245 2.26 -17.34 -12.42
N LEU A 246 1.58 -16.21 -12.19
CA LEU A 246 0.64 -16.04 -11.09
C LEU A 246 -0.79 -16.38 -11.55
N ASN A 247 -1.60 -16.88 -10.63
CA ASN A 247 -3.03 -17.10 -10.82
C ASN A 247 -3.85 -15.82 -10.55
N GLY A 248 -3.35 -14.95 -9.67
CA GLY A 248 -4.01 -13.67 -9.45
C GLY A 248 -3.27 -12.70 -8.55
N LEU A 249 -3.76 -11.47 -8.56
CA LEU A 249 -3.34 -10.38 -7.68
C LEU A 249 -4.53 -9.91 -6.84
N ILE A 250 -4.28 -9.65 -5.57
CA ILE A 250 -5.21 -9.04 -4.61
C ILE A 250 -4.62 -7.68 -4.25
N LEU A 251 -5.26 -6.63 -4.74
CA LEU A 251 -4.79 -5.25 -4.68
C LEU A 251 -5.64 -4.47 -3.66
N VAL A 252 -5.07 -4.22 -2.48
CA VAL A 252 -5.78 -3.63 -1.34
C VAL A 252 -5.40 -2.16 -1.19
N SER A 253 -6.34 -1.24 -1.35
CA SER A 253 -6.18 0.21 -1.06
C SER A 253 -4.85 0.78 -1.59
N GLY A 254 -4.59 0.61 -2.88
CA GLY A 254 -3.26 0.83 -3.42
C GLY A 254 -3.16 1.88 -4.51
N VAL A 255 -1.96 1.99 -5.05
CA VAL A 255 -1.60 2.85 -6.16
C VAL A 255 -0.88 2.04 -7.24
N LEU A 256 -1.20 2.30 -8.50
CA LEU A 256 -0.48 1.79 -9.67
C LEU A 256 0.37 2.89 -10.33
N ASP A 257 -0.14 4.12 -10.37
CA ASP A 257 0.54 5.27 -10.94
C ASP A 257 0.46 6.45 -9.97
N PHE A 258 1.61 6.93 -9.54
CA PHE A 258 1.68 8.01 -8.56
C PHE A 258 1.15 9.35 -9.07
N ALA A 259 1.02 9.54 -10.39
CA ALA A 259 0.35 10.71 -10.95
C ALA A 259 -1.11 10.84 -10.49
N THR A 260 -1.76 9.73 -10.12
CA THR A 260 -3.16 9.72 -9.67
C THR A 260 -3.36 10.20 -8.23
N ILE A 261 -2.28 10.26 -7.43
CA ILE A 261 -2.33 10.63 -6.01
C ILE A 261 -1.39 11.78 -5.63
N ASN A 262 -0.40 12.11 -6.45
CA ASN A 262 0.55 13.17 -6.20
C ASN A 262 0.24 14.37 -7.10
N ASP A 263 -0.21 15.45 -6.51
CA ASP A 263 -0.41 16.72 -7.18
C ASP A 263 0.92 17.45 -7.44
N GLY A 264 0.88 18.43 -8.35
CA GLY A 264 2.01 19.27 -8.67
C GLY A 264 1.60 20.43 -9.56
N SER A 265 2.53 21.36 -9.85
CA SER A 265 2.23 22.54 -10.65
C SER A 265 1.73 22.25 -12.08
N ALA A 266 1.91 21.02 -12.56
CA ALA A 266 1.48 20.57 -13.88
C ALA A 266 0.57 19.31 -13.79
N ASN A 267 0.10 18.94 -12.61
CA ASN A 267 -0.74 17.78 -12.42
C ASN A 267 -1.90 18.08 -11.47
N ASP A 268 -3.04 18.36 -12.05
CA ASP A 268 -4.29 18.62 -11.32
C ASP A 268 -5.15 17.34 -11.15
N LEU A 269 -4.77 16.22 -11.75
CA LEU A 269 -5.54 14.96 -11.75
C LEU A 269 -5.95 14.46 -10.35
N PRO A 270 -5.09 14.52 -9.31
CA PRO A 270 -5.49 14.10 -7.97
C PRO A 270 -6.71 14.85 -7.42
N PHE A 271 -6.85 16.14 -7.70
CA PHE A 271 -8.00 16.93 -7.20
C PHE A 271 -9.33 16.44 -7.77
N GLU A 272 -9.33 16.01 -9.04
CA GLU A 272 -10.50 15.39 -9.68
C GLU A 272 -10.82 14.03 -9.07
N LEU A 273 -9.80 13.17 -8.89
CA LEU A 273 -9.96 11.78 -8.46
C LEU A 273 -10.29 11.63 -6.96
N PHE A 274 -9.93 12.62 -6.13
CA PHE A 274 -10.25 12.62 -4.70
C PHE A 274 -11.67 13.14 -4.40
N LEU A 275 -12.29 13.91 -5.29
CA LEU A 275 -13.57 14.56 -5.04
C LEU A 275 -14.69 13.59 -4.62
N PRO A 276 -14.88 12.42 -5.27
CA PRO A 276 -15.90 11.47 -4.83
C PRO A 276 -15.70 10.96 -3.40
N ASN A 277 -14.44 10.83 -2.95
CA ASN A 277 -14.12 10.41 -1.57
C ASN A 277 -14.39 11.51 -0.56
N TYR A 278 -14.16 12.78 -0.93
CA TYR A 278 -14.56 13.91 -0.09
C TYR A 278 -16.07 13.94 0.06
N THR A 279 -16.82 13.71 -1.02
CA THR A 279 -18.29 13.61 -1.00
C THR A 279 -18.75 12.46 -0.11
N ALA A 280 -18.15 11.26 -0.22
CA ALA A 280 -18.47 10.12 0.64
C ALA A 280 -18.22 10.43 2.14
N THR A 281 -17.12 11.11 2.42
CA THR A 281 -16.74 11.49 3.79
C THR A 281 -17.66 12.58 4.33
N ALA A 282 -17.98 13.60 3.54
CA ALA A 282 -18.92 14.66 3.92
C ALA A 282 -20.33 14.10 4.16
N ASN A 283 -20.78 13.13 3.35
CA ASN A 283 -22.02 12.39 3.59
C ASN A 283 -22.01 11.67 4.95
N TYR A 284 -20.93 10.98 5.30
CA TYR A 284 -20.80 10.29 6.59
C TYR A 284 -20.99 11.24 7.79
N PHE A 285 -20.40 12.43 7.71
CA PHE A 285 -20.52 13.47 8.76
C PHE A 285 -21.75 14.37 8.61
N LYS A 286 -22.67 14.06 7.69
CA LYS A 286 -23.90 14.84 7.46
C LYS A 286 -23.64 16.31 7.12
N LYS A 287 -22.61 16.55 6.31
CA LYS A 287 -22.21 17.89 5.85
C LYS A 287 -22.72 18.23 4.46
N LEU A 288 -23.40 17.30 3.78
CA LEU A 288 -23.98 17.55 2.46
C LEU A 288 -25.38 18.15 2.57
N PRO A 289 -25.84 18.88 1.54
CA PRO A 289 -27.23 19.33 1.45
C PRO A 289 -28.21 18.14 1.35
N PRO A 290 -29.49 18.34 1.71
CA PRO A 290 -30.46 17.23 1.87
C PRO A 290 -30.61 16.32 0.65
N ASP A 291 -30.52 16.86 -0.55
CA ASP A 291 -30.65 16.11 -1.81
C ASP A 291 -29.50 15.13 -2.07
N LEU A 292 -28.29 15.46 -1.64
CA LEU A 292 -27.10 14.59 -1.71
C LEU A 292 -26.96 13.73 -0.45
N GLN A 293 -27.36 14.25 0.69
CA GLN A 293 -27.28 13.53 1.96
C GLN A 293 -28.16 12.28 1.99
N ALA A 294 -29.31 12.31 1.31
CA ALA A 294 -30.29 11.24 1.32
C ALA A 294 -29.90 10.03 0.43
N ASP A 295 -29.03 10.22 -0.58
CA ASP A 295 -28.70 9.21 -1.57
C ASP A 295 -27.21 9.28 -1.93
N LEU A 296 -26.38 8.54 -1.19
CA LEU A 296 -24.93 8.51 -1.40
C LEU A 296 -24.53 8.02 -2.82
N PRO A 297 -25.12 6.95 -3.39
CA PRO A 297 -24.85 6.57 -4.77
C PRO A 297 -25.05 7.70 -5.77
N LYS A 298 -26.14 8.46 -5.64
CA LYS A 298 -26.41 9.63 -6.46
C LYS A 298 -25.36 10.72 -6.27
N ALA A 299 -25.04 11.06 -5.00
CA ALA A 299 -24.03 12.07 -4.68
C ALA A 299 -22.66 11.72 -5.28
N LEU A 300 -22.23 10.45 -5.21
CA LEU A 300 -21.00 9.98 -5.81
C LEU A 300 -21.01 10.04 -7.34
N ALA A 301 -22.15 9.74 -7.97
CA ALA A 301 -22.30 9.87 -9.42
C ALA A 301 -22.18 11.33 -9.86
N GLU A 302 -22.86 12.26 -9.17
CA GLU A 302 -22.76 13.69 -9.45
C GLU A 302 -21.32 14.20 -9.24
N ALA A 303 -20.66 13.81 -8.16
CA ALA A 303 -19.27 14.19 -7.89
C ALA A 303 -18.31 13.71 -9.01
N ARG A 304 -18.47 12.47 -9.51
CA ARG A 304 -17.67 11.95 -10.64
C ARG A 304 -17.93 12.68 -11.95
N GLU A 305 -19.20 12.97 -12.26
CA GLU A 305 -19.53 13.72 -13.48
C GLU A 305 -18.96 15.15 -13.42
N PHE A 306 -19.12 15.84 -12.30
CA PHE A 306 -18.57 17.17 -12.11
C PHE A 306 -17.02 17.15 -12.14
N ALA A 307 -16.38 16.18 -11.48
CA ALA A 307 -14.92 16.06 -11.43
C ALA A 307 -14.29 15.98 -12.83
N LYS A 308 -14.79 15.07 -13.67
CA LYS A 308 -14.24 14.85 -15.04
C LYS A 308 -14.73 15.86 -16.08
N GLY A 309 -15.68 16.70 -15.74
CA GLY A 309 -16.30 17.69 -16.64
C GLY A 309 -15.93 19.13 -16.29
N GLU A 310 -16.83 19.81 -15.58
CA GLU A 310 -16.70 21.25 -15.30
C GLU A 310 -15.49 21.56 -14.43
N TYR A 311 -15.21 20.72 -13.42
CA TYR A 311 -14.08 20.94 -12.52
C TYR A 311 -12.73 20.73 -13.22
N ALA A 312 -12.56 19.66 -13.98
CA ALA A 312 -11.36 19.44 -14.80
C ALA A 312 -11.13 20.61 -15.79
N SER A 313 -12.20 21.09 -16.44
CA SER A 313 -12.12 22.25 -17.35
C SER A 313 -11.71 23.51 -16.61
N ALA A 314 -12.24 23.76 -15.42
CA ALA A 314 -11.89 24.92 -14.62
C ALA A 314 -10.42 24.87 -14.14
N LEU A 315 -9.94 23.72 -13.68
CA LEU A 315 -8.54 23.51 -13.29
C LEU A 315 -7.60 23.75 -14.48
N HIS A 316 -7.97 23.28 -15.67
CA HIS A 316 -7.19 23.46 -16.90
C HIS A 316 -7.09 24.94 -17.32
N GLN A 317 -8.16 25.73 -17.13
CA GLN A 317 -8.15 27.16 -17.44
C GLN A 317 -7.27 27.97 -16.45
N GLY A 318 -7.11 27.51 -15.22
CA GLY A 318 -6.27 28.14 -14.21
C GLY A 318 -6.64 29.61 -13.99
N ALA A 319 -5.67 30.51 -14.15
CA ALA A 319 -5.88 31.95 -13.97
C ALA A 319 -6.74 32.62 -15.06
N ALA A 320 -6.99 31.94 -16.17
CA ALA A 320 -7.85 32.42 -17.25
C ALA A 320 -9.34 32.13 -17.02
N LEU A 321 -9.70 31.37 -15.98
CA LEU A 321 -11.08 31.05 -15.63
C LEU A 321 -11.87 32.33 -15.29
N PRO A 322 -12.98 32.63 -16.00
CA PRO A 322 -13.81 33.80 -15.71
C PRO A 322 -14.35 33.77 -14.28
N ALA A 323 -14.51 34.95 -13.67
CA ALA A 323 -14.91 35.07 -12.27
C ALA A 323 -16.30 34.44 -12.01
N ASP A 324 -17.26 34.65 -12.91
CA ASP A 324 -18.60 34.11 -12.79
C ASP A 324 -18.66 32.57 -12.97
N GLU A 325 -17.75 32.01 -13.75
CA GLU A 325 -17.57 30.55 -13.84
C GLU A 325 -16.89 30.01 -12.59
N ARG A 326 -15.85 30.71 -12.09
CA ARG A 326 -15.18 30.36 -10.84
C ARG A 326 -16.13 30.28 -9.66
N ASP A 327 -17.04 31.28 -9.53
CA ASP A 327 -18.06 31.31 -8.45
C ASP A 327 -18.96 30.06 -8.50
N LYS A 328 -19.33 29.60 -9.70
CA LYS A 328 -20.13 28.37 -9.88
C LYS A 328 -19.36 27.13 -9.45
N ILE A 329 -18.07 27.02 -9.84
CA ILE A 329 -17.21 25.89 -9.45
C ILE A 329 -17.02 25.85 -7.93
N VAL A 330 -16.78 27.02 -7.29
CA VAL A 330 -16.67 27.12 -5.83
C VAL A 330 -17.96 26.67 -5.14
N ALA A 331 -19.12 27.11 -5.64
CA ALA A 331 -20.40 26.72 -5.07
C ALA A 331 -20.66 25.21 -5.18
N GLU A 332 -20.33 24.60 -6.32
CA GLU A 332 -20.52 23.17 -6.52
C GLU A 332 -19.51 22.33 -5.73
N LEU A 333 -18.24 22.75 -5.64
CA LEU A 333 -17.26 22.12 -4.75
C LEU A 333 -17.73 22.19 -3.29
N ALA A 334 -18.23 23.35 -2.82
CA ALA A 334 -18.77 23.48 -1.47
C ALA A 334 -19.97 22.54 -1.24
N ARG A 335 -20.86 22.43 -2.23
CA ARG A 335 -22.03 21.54 -2.20
C ARG A 335 -21.63 20.06 -2.10
N LEU A 336 -20.61 19.64 -2.84
CA LEU A 336 -20.16 18.25 -2.93
C LEU A 336 -19.22 17.84 -1.78
N THR A 337 -18.47 18.79 -1.21
CA THR A 337 -17.47 18.50 -0.17
C THR A 337 -17.88 18.87 1.24
N GLY A 338 -18.92 19.71 1.40
CA GLY A 338 -19.30 20.27 2.69
C GLY A 338 -18.32 21.31 3.24
N LEU A 339 -17.31 21.71 2.47
CA LEU A 339 -16.37 22.75 2.85
C LEU A 339 -16.98 24.15 2.68
N LYS A 340 -16.45 25.11 3.46
CA LYS A 340 -16.82 26.51 3.29
C LYS A 340 -16.26 27.05 1.97
N PRO A 341 -17.03 27.88 1.21
CA PRO A 341 -16.56 28.48 -0.04
C PRO A 341 -15.19 29.17 0.09
N GLN A 342 -14.95 29.87 1.21
CA GLN A 342 -13.68 30.55 1.45
C GLN A 342 -12.49 29.60 1.48
N VAL A 343 -12.64 28.38 2.03
CA VAL A 343 -11.57 27.37 2.03
C VAL A 343 -11.22 26.96 0.61
N ILE A 344 -12.21 26.81 -0.26
CA ILE A 344 -12.03 26.44 -1.67
C ILE A 344 -11.32 27.57 -2.42
N GLU A 345 -11.70 28.82 -2.18
CA GLU A 345 -11.06 30.00 -2.77
C GLU A 345 -9.60 30.14 -2.32
N ASP A 346 -9.35 30.04 -1.01
CA ASP A 346 -8.00 30.17 -0.42
C ASP A 346 -7.02 29.10 -0.96
N ASN A 347 -7.55 27.96 -1.39
CA ASN A 347 -6.78 26.87 -2.01
C ASN A 347 -6.85 26.90 -3.54
N ASN A 348 -7.38 27.96 -4.14
CA ASN A 348 -7.44 28.15 -5.58
C ASN A 348 -8.07 26.95 -6.32
N LEU A 349 -9.20 26.47 -5.81
CA LEU A 349 -9.98 25.30 -6.24
C LEU A 349 -9.26 23.94 -6.02
N ARG A 350 -8.01 23.91 -5.58
CA ARG A 350 -7.16 22.72 -5.43
C ARG A 350 -7.15 22.26 -3.98
N ILE A 351 -8.13 21.44 -3.63
CA ILE A 351 -8.28 20.92 -2.27
C ILE A 351 -7.48 19.62 -2.14
N ASP A 352 -6.31 19.69 -1.51
CA ASP A 352 -5.58 18.47 -1.14
C ASP A 352 -6.21 17.76 0.08
N SER A 353 -5.86 16.48 0.29
CA SER A 353 -6.45 15.68 1.36
C SER A 353 -6.15 16.23 2.75
N SER A 354 -5.02 16.92 2.95
CA SER A 354 -4.66 17.50 4.25
C SER A 354 -5.55 18.70 4.57
N VAL A 355 -5.83 19.55 3.58
CA VAL A 355 -6.78 20.66 3.71
C VAL A 355 -8.19 20.12 4.02
N PHE A 356 -8.67 19.14 3.26
CA PHE A 356 -9.99 18.54 3.49
C PHE A 356 -10.11 17.95 4.89
N ARG A 357 -9.12 17.18 5.33
CA ARG A 357 -9.07 16.56 6.67
C ARG A 357 -9.07 17.58 7.80
N LYS A 358 -8.43 18.71 7.59
CA LYS A 358 -8.36 19.80 8.56
C LYS A 358 -9.64 20.61 8.62
N GLN A 359 -10.30 20.83 7.48
CA GLN A 359 -11.33 21.86 7.36
C GLN A 359 -12.76 21.34 7.52
N LEU A 360 -13.05 20.06 7.20
CA LEU A 360 -14.42 19.55 7.19
C LEU A 360 -15.11 19.67 8.57
N LEU A 361 -14.39 19.38 9.65
CA LEU A 361 -14.89 19.43 11.03
C LEU A 361 -14.18 20.49 11.88
N HIS A 362 -13.58 21.49 11.25
CA HIS A 362 -12.82 22.54 11.94
C HIS A 362 -13.64 23.25 13.03
N ASP A 363 -14.91 23.58 12.75
CA ASP A 363 -15.80 24.27 13.72
C ASP A 363 -16.12 23.39 14.94
N GLU A 364 -15.89 22.08 14.85
CA GLU A 364 -16.07 21.11 15.94
C GLU A 364 -14.76 20.85 16.71
N GLY A 365 -13.65 21.47 16.27
CA GLY A 365 -12.32 21.28 16.84
C GLY A 365 -11.78 19.87 16.59
N LEU A 366 -12.15 19.26 15.45
CA LEU A 366 -11.78 17.91 15.06
C LEU A 366 -11.03 17.89 13.73
N ILE A 367 -10.12 16.92 13.61
CA ILE A 367 -9.44 16.54 12.36
C ILE A 367 -9.81 15.11 11.97
N LEU A 368 -9.77 14.82 10.67
CA LEU A 368 -10.04 13.49 10.12
C LEU A 368 -8.78 12.67 9.95
N GLY A 369 -8.92 11.34 10.03
CA GLY A 369 -7.90 10.38 9.62
C GLY A 369 -7.65 10.38 8.12
N ALA A 370 -6.39 10.15 7.69
CA ALA A 370 -6.07 9.93 6.29
C ALA A 370 -6.35 8.48 5.88
N TYR A 371 -5.94 7.53 6.71
CA TYR A 371 -6.20 6.12 6.45
C TYR A 371 -7.68 5.76 6.56
N ASP A 372 -8.42 6.38 7.47
CA ASP A 372 -9.87 6.24 7.55
C ASP A 372 -10.48 7.56 8.01
N ALA A 373 -11.14 8.24 7.09
CA ALA A 373 -11.73 9.54 7.35
C ALA A 373 -12.91 9.51 8.34
N ARG A 374 -13.44 8.33 8.70
CA ARG A 374 -14.46 8.16 9.75
C ARG A 374 -13.88 8.36 11.15
N ILE A 375 -12.57 8.11 11.30
CA ILE A 375 -11.86 8.25 12.58
C ILE A 375 -11.43 9.71 12.75
N THR A 376 -11.82 10.30 13.87
CA THR A 376 -11.52 11.69 14.19
C THR A 376 -10.62 11.81 15.40
N GLY A 377 -9.89 12.90 15.49
CA GLY A 377 -9.10 13.30 16.65
C GLY A 377 -9.31 14.77 17.00
N ARG A 378 -8.93 15.15 18.24
CA ARG A 378 -8.88 16.55 18.61
C ARG A 378 -7.78 17.24 17.83
N ASP A 379 -8.05 18.45 17.42
CA ASP A 379 -7.06 19.27 16.71
C ASP A 379 -6.11 19.91 17.74
N ASP A 380 -4.89 19.39 17.83
CA ASP A 380 -3.87 19.84 18.80
C ASP A 380 -3.28 21.21 18.45
N ASP A 381 -3.38 21.64 17.17
CA ASP A 381 -2.94 22.95 16.71
C ASP A 381 -3.96 23.55 15.72
N PRO A 382 -5.03 24.20 16.24
CA PRO A 382 -6.05 24.82 15.39
C PRO A 382 -5.52 25.91 14.44
N ALA A 383 -4.37 26.51 14.75
CA ALA A 383 -3.75 27.54 13.92
C ALA A 383 -2.93 26.95 12.74
N SER A 384 -2.59 25.68 12.80
CA SER A 384 -1.94 24.98 11.68
C SER A 384 -2.91 24.84 10.51
N PRO A 385 -2.47 25.09 9.26
CA PRO A 385 -3.29 24.85 8.08
C PRO A 385 -3.52 23.35 7.78
N TYR A 386 -2.76 22.46 8.41
CA TYR A 386 -2.80 21.01 8.19
C TYR A 386 -2.91 20.25 9.50
N PRO A 387 -3.45 19.00 9.49
CA PRO A 387 -3.42 18.13 10.65
C PRO A 387 -1.98 17.86 11.12
N VAL A 388 -1.72 17.96 12.42
CA VAL A 388 -0.38 17.70 12.99
C VAL A 388 -0.14 16.20 13.26
N PHE A 389 -1.18 15.39 13.26
CA PHE A 389 -1.11 13.92 13.35
C PHE A 389 -2.28 13.28 12.58
N ASP A 390 -2.22 11.96 12.44
CA ASP A 390 -3.29 11.17 11.84
C ASP A 390 -4.01 10.36 12.90
N PRO A 391 -5.28 10.67 13.24
CA PRO A 391 -6.03 9.95 14.26
C PRO A 391 -6.32 8.48 13.89
N SER A 392 -6.46 8.15 12.61
CA SER A 392 -6.67 6.77 12.18
C SER A 392 -5.40 5.92 12.30
N TYR A 393 -4.24 6.47 11.99
CA TYR A 393 -2.95 5.82 12.24
C TYR A 393 -2.71 5.64 13.75
N ALA A 394 -2.96 6.68 14.54
CA ALA A 394 -2.82 6.62 16.00
C ALA A 394 -3.74 5.55 16.63
N ALA A 395 -4.93 5.34 16.08
CA ALA A 395 -5.86 4.31 16.56
C ALA A 395 -5.37 2.89 16.33
N THR A 396 -4.56 2.65 15.29
CA THR A 396 -4.12 1.29 14.90
C THR A 396 -2.71 0.95 15.35
N TYR A 397 -1.79 1.92 15.38
CA TYR A 397 -0.36 1.66 15.60
C TYR A 397 -0.08 0.94 16.93
N GLY A 398 -0.63 1.43 18.04
CA GLY A 398 -0.41 0.84 19.37
C GLY A 398 -0.94 -0.60 19.50
N PRO A 399 -2.20 -0.88 19.14
CA PRO A 399 -2.75 -2.22 19.15
C PRO A 399 -1.97 -3.22 18.30
N PHE A 400 -1.57 -2.86 17.08
CA PHE A 400 -0.81 -3.75 16.19
C PHE A 400 0.63 -3.97 16.67
N ALA A 401 1.29 -2.93 17.18
CA ALA A 401 2.63 -3.05 17.75
C ALA A 401 2.63 -4.02 18.96
N ALA A 402 1.71 -3.83 19.88
CA ALA A 402 1.58 -4.70 21.05
C ALA A 402 1.22 -6.14 20.65
N ALA A 403 0.26 -6.29 19.72
CA ALA A 403 -0.17 -7.59 19.23
C ALA A 403 0.98 -8.36 18.56
N MET A 404 1.73 -7.73 17.65
CA MET A 404 2.82 -8.40 16.94
C MET A 404 3.95 -8.82 17.87
N ASN A 405 4.41 -7.93 18.77
CA ASN A 405 5.47 -8.25 19.70
C ASN A 405 5.09 -9.37 20.69
N ALA A 406 3.82 -9.41 21.13
CA ALA A 406 3.31 -10.50 21.96
C ALA A 406 3.18 -11.80 21.16
N TYR A 407 2.59 -11.74 19.98
CA TYR A 407 2.27 -12.91 19.16
C TYR A 407 3.52 -13.64 18.68
N VAL A 408 4.51 -12.92 18.19
CA VAL A 408 5.73 -13.52 17.64
C VAL A 408 6.50 -14.30 18.71
N ARG A 409 6.57 -13.80 19.94
CA ARG A 409 7.26 -14.50 21.05
C ARG A 409 6.40 -15.55 21.75
N GLN A 410 5.12 -15.21 22.03
CA GLN A 410 4.30 -16.06 22.89
C GLN A 410 3.67 -17.24 22.15
N GLU A 411 3.25 -17.04 20.90
CA GLU A 411 2.57 -18.09 20.12
C GLU A 411 3.47 -18.67 19.03
N LEU A 412 4.17 -17.84 18.26
CA LEU A 412 5.07 -18.27 17.19
C LEU A 412 6.42 -18.79 17.71
N LYS A 413 6.79 -18.49 18.96
CA LYS A 413 8.03 -18.93 19.62
C LYS A 413 9.32 -18.49 18.91
N PHE A 414 9.24 -17.44 18.13
CA PHE A 414 10.40 -16.84 17.49
C PHE A 414 10.99 -15.75 18.40
N GLU A 415 12.28 -15.89 18.72
CA GLU A 415 12.99 -15.01 19.64
C GLU A 415 14.02 -14.18 18.87
N ASP A 416 13.84 -12.87 18.91
CA ASP A 416 14.80 -11.88 18.42
C ASP A 416 14.73 -10.64 19.34
N ASP A 417 15.85 -10.04 19.64
CA ASP A 417 15.94 -8.84 20.48
C ASP A 417 16.00 -7.55 19.67
N LEU A 418 16.06 -7.65 18.34
CA LEU A 418 15.93 -6.49 17.49
C LEU A 418 14.51 -5.90 17.58
N PRO A 419 14.37 -4.57 17.42
CA PRO A 419 13.04 -3.98 17.31
C PRO A 419 12.33 -4.50 16.06
N TYR A 420 11.05 -4.88 16.21
CA TYR A 420 10.19 -5.16 15.07
C TYR A 420 9.76 -3.84 14.41
N GLU A 421 10.37 -3.53 13.28
CA GLU A 421 10.14 -2.27 12.55
C GLU A 421 8.82 -2.33 11.79
N ILE A 422 7.76 -1.80 12.39
CA ILE A 422 6.44 -1.71 11.73
C ILE A 422 6.53 -0.77 10.53
N ILE A 423 7.11 0.42 10.74
CA ILE A 423 7.44 1.38 9.68
C ILE A 423 8.91 1.74 9.82
N ALA A 424 9.72 1.33 8.86
CA ALA A 424 11.15 1.60 8.82
C ALA A 424 11.47 2.89 8.06
N GLY A 425 12.55 3.57 8.46
CA GLY A 425 13.06 4.75 7.77
C GLY A 425 13.87 4.37 6.53
N VAL A 426 13.19 4.16 5.40
CA VAL A 426 13.81 3.77 4.11
C VAL A 426 13.99 4.95 3.15
N GLN A 427 13.90 6.17 3.64
CA GLN A 427 14.06 7.37 2.80
C GLN A 427 15.53 7.82 2.71
N PRO A 428 15.95 8.38 1.55
CA PRO A 428 15.15 8.59 0.33
C PRO A 428 14.91 7.30 -0.46
N TRP A 429 13.67 7.05 -0.87
CA TRP A 429 13.33 5.91 -1.71
C TRP A 429 13.52 6.24 -3.19
N ASN A 430 14.25 5.39 -3.91
CA ASN A 430 14.48 5.57 -5.34
C ASN A 430 13.46 4.77 -6.17
N TYR A 431 12.53 5.48 -6.80
CA TYR A 431 11.54 4.88 -7.70
C TYR A 431 12.09 4.55 -9.10
N GLY A 432 13.32 4.99 -9.43
CA GLY A 432 13.91 4.77 -10.76
C GLY A 432 13.31 5.63 -11.87
N SER A 433 12.32 6.47 -11.57
CA SER A 433 11.74 7.42 -12.53
C SER A 433 12.57 8.70 -12.58
N HIS A 434 12.74 9.24 -13.79
CA HIS A 434 13.42 10.51 -14.04
C HIS A 434 12.48 11.43 -14.83
N ASN A 435 12.14 12.58 -14.27
CA ASN A 435 11.25 13.58 -14.86
C ASN A 435 9.82 13.09 -15.14
N ASP A 436 9.37 12.05 -14.43
CA ASP A 436 8.03 11.49 -14.55
C ASP A 436 7.56 10.93 -13.22
N TYR A 437 6.26 10.69 -13.08
CA TYR A 437 5.70 9.98 -11.94
C TYR A 437 5.99 8.48 -12.04
N PRO A 438 6.33 7.80 -10.92
CA PRO A 438 6.45 6.35 -10.91
C PRO A 438 5.13 5.67 -11.26
N GLY A 439 5.19 4.63 -12.11
CA GLY A 439 4.02 3.84 -12.51
C GLY A 439 4.39 2.39 -12.78
N VAL A 440 3.41 1.50 -12.62
CA VAL A 440 3.51 0.05 -12.91
C VAL A 440 2.31 -0.48 -13.69
N SER A 441 1.45 0.39 -14.18
CA SER A 441 0.28 0.00 -14.98
C SER A 441 0.68 -0.72 -16.26
N ASP A 442 1.76 -0.31 -16.93
CA ASP A 442 2.27 -0.94 -18.13
C ASP A 442 2.81 -2.36 -17.85
N GLN A 443 3.49 -2.55 -16.72
CA GLN A 443 3.96 -3.87 -16.28
C GLN A 443 2.77 -4.80 -16.02
N LEU A 444 1.74 -4.30 -15.33
CA LEU A 444 0.52 -5.06 -15.06
C LEU A 444 -0.20 -5.44 -16.37
N ALA A 445 -0.38 -4.48 -17.28
CA ALA A 445 -0.98 -4.73 -18.59
C ALA A 445 -0.19 -5.78 -19.39
N SER A 446 1.15 -5.65 -19.42
CA SER A 446 2.03 -6.60 -20.10
C SER A 446 1.88 -8.02 -19.57
N VAL A 447 1.83 -8.18 -18.23
CA VAL A 447 1.66 -9.50 -17.61
C VAL A 447 0.30 -10.08 -17.91
N MET A 448 -0.78 -9.30 -17.81
CA MET A 448 -2.14 -9.77 -18.09
C MET A 448 -2.33 -10.14 -19.58
N ASN A 449 -1.73 -9.37 -20.49
CA ASN A 449 -1.75 -9.67 -21.93
C ASN A 449 -1.01 -10.98 -22.26
N GLN A 450 0.00 -11.36 -21.47
CA GLN A 450 0.80 -12.58 -21.67
C GLN A 450 0.35 -13.76 -20.78
N ASN A 451 -0.51 -13.49 -19.81
CA ASN A 451 -1.14 -14.48 -18.93
C ASN A 451 -2.66 -14.25 -18.87
N PRO A 452 -3.41 -14.70 -19.89
CA PRO A 452 -4.84 -14.44 -20.00
C PRO A 452 -5.70 -15.09 -18.91
N TYR A 453 -5.09 -15.96 -18.09
CA TYR A 453 -5.75 -16.63 -16.95
C TYR A 453 -5.53 -15.91 -15.63
N MET A 454 -4.66 -14.89 -15.59
CA MET A 454 -4.42 -14.13 -14.36
C MET A 454 -5.63 -13.26 -14.02
N ARG A 455 -6.12 -13.39 -12.80
CA ARG A 455 -7.22 -12.59 -12.27
C ARG A 455 -6.69 -11.47 -11.39
N VAL A 456 -7.37 -10.35 -11.34
CA VAL A 456 -7.05 -9.20 -10.49
C VAL A 456 -8.26 -8.82 -9.67
N LEU A 457 -8.12 -8.80 -8.35
CA LEU A 457 -9.13 -8.33 -7.42
C LEU A 457 -8.69 -6.99 -6.82
N VAL A 458 -9.50 -5.96 -7.01
CA VAL A 458 -9.26 -4.60 -6.52
C VAL A 458 -10.19 -4.32 -5.35
N LEU A 459 -9.61 -4.00 -4.20
CA LEU A 459 -10.29 -3.79 -2.93
C LEU A 459 -9.99 -2.39 -2.43
N ASN A 460 -11.01 -1.53 -2.29
CA ASN A 460 -10.83 -0.15 -1.86
C ASN A 460 -11.82 0.24 -0.77
N GLY A 461 -11.35 1.00 0.22
CA GLY A 461 -12.19 1.68 1.19
C GLY A 461 -12.73 3.00 0.64
N MET A 462 -14.03 3.23 0.81
CA MET A 462 -14.70 4.43 0.30
C MET A 462 -14.23 5.72 1.02
N ARG A 463 -13.66 5.60 2.21
CA ARG A 463 -13.20 6.73 3.03
C ARG A 463 -11.69 6.74 3.24
N ASP A 464 -10.98 6.15 2.26
CA ASP A 464 -9.53 6.19 2.14
C ASP A 464 -9.12 7.52 1.50
N LEU A 465 -8.42 8.38 2.24
CA LEU A 465 -7.89 9.65 1.75
C LEU A 465 -6.37 9.59 1.44
N VAL A 466 -5.81 8.36 1.41
CA VAL A 466 -4.44 8.08 0.96
C VAL A 466 -4.44 7.55 -0.48
N CYS A 467 -5.27 6.52 -0.73
CA CYS A 467 -5.41 5.88 -2.04
C CYS A 467 -6.90 5.72 -2.40
N PRO A 468 -7.59 6.80 -2.78
CA PRO A 468 -9.02 6.75 -3.10
C PRO A 468 -9.37 5.75 -4.21
N PRO A 469 -10.56 5.13 -4.20
CA PRO A 469 -10.97 4.14 -5.21
C PRO A 469 -10.88 4.62 -6.65
N ASP A 470 -11.20 5.89 -6.91
CA ASP A 470 -11.24 6.43 -8.28
C ASP A 470 -9.82 6.59 -8.87
N THR A 471 -8.75 6.72 -8.03
CA THR A 471 -7.35 6.74 -8.48
C THR A 471 -6.92 5.39 -9.07
N MET A 472 -7.28 4.30 -8.39
CA MET A 472 -7.01 2.95 -8.86
C MET A 472 -7.82 2.62 -10.12
N ARG A 473 -9.10 3.00 -10.14
CA ARG A 473 -9.95 2.80 -11.32
C ARG A 473 -9.40 3.54 -12.53
N TYR A 474 -9.00 4.81 -12.36
CA TYR A 474 -8.40 5.60 -13.41
C TYR A 474 -7.16 4.91 -14.00
N ALA A 475 -6.21 4.49 -13.15
CA ALA A 475 -5.00 3.81 -13.59
C ALA A 475 -5.31 2.52 -14.38
N LEU A 476 -6.23 1.69 -13.87
CA LEU A 476 -6.63 0.44 -14.54
C LEU A 476 -7.36 0.69 -15.87
N ASP A 477 -8.20 1.72 -15.95
CA ASP A 477 -8.94 2.04 -17.18
C ASP A 477 -8.03 2.58 -18.29
N HIS A 478 -6.89 3.21 -17.91
CA HIS A 478 -5.93 3.80 -18.86
C HIS A 478 -4.79 2.85 -19.28
N MET A 479 -4.62 1.71 -18.59
CA MET A 479 -3.56 0.78 -18.98
C MET A 479 -3.85 0.10 -20.34
N GLN A 480 -2.78 -0.24 -21.08
CA GLN A 480 -2.82 -0.87 -22.41
C GLN A 480 -3.16 -2.37 -22.33
N LEU A 481 -4.29 -2.70 -21.69
CA LEU A 481 -4.78 -4.05 -21.55
C LEU A 481 -5.75 -4.40 -22.70
N ASP A 482 -5.59 -5.58 -23.28
CA ASP A 482 -6.53 -6.11 -24.27
C ASP A 482 -7.96 -6.16 -23.67
N ARG A 483 -8.93 -5.76 -24.47
CA ARG A 483 -10.34 -5.70 -24.05
C ARG A 483 -10.87 -7.06 -23.59
N ALA A 484 -10.38 -8.15 -24.17
CA ALA A 484 -10.78 -9.51 -23.81
C ALA A 484 -10.42 -9.87 -22.36
N TYR A 485 -9.37 -9.27 -21.81
CA TYR A 485 -8.86 -9.59 -20.46
C TYR A 485 -9.34 -8.62 -19.37
N ARG A 486 -10.07 -7.55 -19.75
CA ARG A 486 -10.62 -6.60 -18.76
C ARG A 486 -11.63 -7.24 -17.82
N THR A 487 -12.31 -8.30 -18.24
CA THR A 487 -13.22 -9.10 -17.40
C THR A 487 -12.53 -9.88 -16.29
N ASN A 488 -11.19 -10.02 -16.36
CA ASN A 488 -10.39 -10.63 -15.31
C ASN A 488 -10.16 -9.68 -14.12
N ILE A 489 -10.55 -8.41 -14.24
CA ILE A 489 -10.45 -7.42 -13.18
C ILE A 489 -11.80 -7.30 -12.50
N THR A 490 -11.83 -7.56 -11.21
CA THR A 490 -13.03 -7.43 -10.36
C THR A 490 -12.78 -6.41 -9.25
N TYR A 491 -13.86 -5.77 -8.79
CA TYR A 491 -13.79 -4.68 -7.81
C TYR A 491 -14.71 -4.95 -6.63
N ALA A 492 -14.25 -4.63 -5.43
CA ALA A 492 -15.10 -4.54 -4.26
C ALA A 492 -14.76 -3.28 -3.46
N THR A 493 -15.80 -2.53 -3.04
CA THR A 493 -15.67 -1.30 -2.26
C THR A 493 -16.22 -1.53 -0.86
N PHE A 494 -15.58 -0.95 0.14
CA PHE A 494 -15.88 -1.10 1.56
C PHE A 494 -16.24 0.26 2.17
N GLU A 495 -16.95 0.23 3.31
CA GLU A 495 -17.41 1.44 3.99
C GLU A 495 -16.29 2.20 4.70
N ALA A 496 -15.29 1.49 5.22
CA ALA A 496 -14.14 2.06 5.92
C ALA A 496 -13.12 2.69 4.95
N GLY A 497 -11.93 2.98 5.46
CA GLY A 497 -10.84 3.60 4.70
C GLY A 497 -9.79 2.59 4.20
N HIS A 498 -8.53 3.00 4.26
CA HIS A 498 -7.36 2.30 3.73
C HIS A 498 -7.19 0.88 4.27
N MET A 499 -7.33 0.75 5.59
CA MET A 499 -7.27 -0.52 6.30
C MET A 499 -8.71 -1.00 6.61
N MET A 500 -9.53 -1.24 5.56
CA MET A 500 -10.95 -1.54 5.72
C MET A 500 -11.23 -2.71 6.69
N TYR A 501 -10.29 -3.62 6.81
CA TYR A 501 -10.38 -4.82 7.65
C TYR A 501 -10.35 -4.56 9.16
N VAL A 502 -9.97 -3.34 9.62
CA VAL A 502 -10.09 -2.98 11.05
C VAL A 502 -11.54 -2.74 11.46
N ASN A 503 -12.42 -2.48 10.49
CA ASN A 503 -13.86 -2.40 10.65
C ASN A 503 -14.47 -3.81 10.53
N LEU A 504 -15.08 -4.34 11.58
CA LEU A 504 -15.54 -5.72 11.62
C LEU A 504 -16.58 -6.07 10.54
N PRO A 505 -17.57 -5.23 10.20
CA PRO A 505 -18.47 -5.48 9.09
C PRO A 505 -17.74 -5.62 7.75
N ASP A 506 -16.74 -4.78 7.50
CA ASP A 506 -15.94 -4.82 6.28
C ASP A 506 -15.00 -6.03 6.25
N LEU A 507 -14.43 -6.42 7.39
CA LEU A 507 -13.62 -7.65 7.49
C LEU A 507 -14.44 -8.90 7.12
N LYS A 508 -15.69 -8.98 7.55
CA LYS A 508 -16.60 -10.07 7.17
C LYS A 508 -16.87 -10.09 5.67
N LYS A 509 -17.15 -8.95 5.09
CA LYS A 509 -17.35 -8.79 3.64
C LYS A 509 -16.08 -9.12 2.86
N LEU A 510 -14.92 -8.67 3.36
CA LEU A 510 -13.61 -8.94 2.76
C LEU A 510 -13.33 -10.43 2.68
N HIS A 511 -13.54 -11.17 3.76
CA HIS A 511 -13.38 -12.63 3.79
C HIS A 511 -14.22 -13.31 2.70
N GLN A 512 -15.51 -12.96 2.56
CA GLN A 512 -16.38 -13.54 1.54
C GLN A 512 -15.88 -13.23 0.11
N VAL A 513 -15.48 -11.99 -0.16
CA VAL A 513 -14.96 -11.57 -1.46
C VAL A 513 -13.66 -12.31 -1.80
N LEU A 514 -12.78 -12.50 -0.81
CA LEU A 514 -11.52 -13.22 -1.01
C LEU A 514 -11.75 -14.72 -1.18
N GLU A 515 -12.67 -15.33 -0.41
CA GLU A 515 -13.06 -16.73 -0.58
C GLU A 515 -13.57 -17.00 -2.01
N ASP A 516 -14.42 -16.12 -2.54
CA ASP A 516 -14.96 -16.28 -3.90
C ASP A 516 -13.88 -16.05 -4.97
N PHE A 517 -12.92 -15.16 -4.72
CA PHE A 517 -11.82 -14.93 -5.65
C PHE A 517 -10.80 -16.08 -5.70
N LEU A 518 -10.55 -16.76 -4.59
CA LEU A 518 -9.58 -17.86 -4.52
C LEU A 518 -10.10 -19.18 -5.10
N LYS A 519 -11.39 -19.32 -5.29
CA LYS A 519 -12.04 -20.45 -6.02
C LYS A 519 -11.75 -20.33 -7.52
#